data_44dee9922efff817b0a18276486b3d79
#
_entry.id   44dee9922efff817b0a18276486b3d79
#
_cell.length_a   1.000
_cell.length_b   1.000
_cell.length_c   1.000
_cell.angle_alpha   90.00
_cell.angle_beta   90.00
_cell.angle_gamma   90.00
#
_symmetry.space_group_name_H-M   'P 1'
#
loop_
_entity.id
_entity.type
_entity.pdbx_description
1 polymer ?
#
loop_
_entity_poly.entity_id
_entity_poly.type
_entity_poly.pdbx_seq_one_letter_code
_entity_poly.pdbx_strand_id
1 'polypeptide(L)'
;MNYKLENIQEAPKFSTKMRLNWAMASFGGALISGIYAALLPIFYIDYLGLVENAAVIYWVQIIYVLVNAFNDRVGGGVSAESKIKKGRRIPFMRYTAPFLALTFILIWFSPDSSSGEWIVFLWMVITTCLYDTAYTIIFLVYSALLPEVTENEQERTGLQVYASFLSLIGMVLGFIIPDMFRNQSRFLLLMSMIGVGIVG
;
A
#
# COMPACT_ATOMS: atom_id res chain seq x y z
N MET A 1 -33.37 -26.41 36.44
CA MET A 1 -33.46 -25.79 35.12
C MET A 1 -32.04 -25.82 34.53
N ASN A 2 -31.65 -27.02 34.03
CA ASN A 2 -30.33 -27.27 33.45
C ASN A 2 -30.35 -26.84 31.99
N TYR A 3 -29.85 -25.66 31.66
CA TYR A 3 -29.52 -25.32 30.28
C TYR A 3 -28.28 -26.14 29.90
N LYS A 4 -28.46 -27.06 29.02
CA LYS A 4 -27.42 -27.77 28.27
C LYS A 4 -26.50 -26.73 27.62
N LEU A 5 -25.34 -26.52 28.20
CA LEU A 5 -24.19 -25.86 27.56
C LEU A 5 -23.53 -26.87 26.60
N GLU A 6 -24.34 -27.51 25.77
CA GLU A 6 -23.85 -28.42 24.74
C GLU A 6 -23.77 -27.68 23.42
N ASN A 7 -22.59 -27.73 22.85
CA ASN A 7 -22.23 -27.34 21.49
C ASN A 7 -22.06 -25.82 21.22
N ILE A 8 -21.20 -25.16 21.96
CA ILE A 8 -20.38 -24.15 21.31
C ILE A 8 -19.38 -24.98 20.48
N GLN A 9 -19.76 -25.32 19.24
CA GLN A 9 -18.78 -25.76 18.25
C GLN A 9 -17.71 -24.68 18.19
N GLU A 10 -16.55 -24.97 18.76
CA GLU A 10 -15.39 -24.09 18.60
C GLU A 10 -15.19 -23.93 17.09
N ALA A 11 -15.42 -22.74 16.59
CA ALA A 11 -15.16 -22.44 15.18
C ALA A 11 -13.74 -22.88 14.85
N PRO A 12 -13.49 -23.51 13.72
CA PRO A 12 -12.19 -24.08 13.38
C PRO A 12 -11.11 -22.99 13.49
N LYS A 13 -10.15 -23.19 14.38
CA LYS A 13 -9.03 -22.28 14.61
C LYS A 13 -8.18 -22.23 13.36
N PHE A 14 -7.93 -21.04 12.83
CA PHE A 14 -7.04 -20.86 11.69
C PHE A 14 -5.62 -21.37 12.02
N SER A 15 -5.05 -22.15 11.11
CA SER A 15 -3.67 -22.59 11.22
C SER A 15 -2.73 -21.39 11.15
N THR A 16 -1.55 -21.51 11.79
CA THR A 16 -0.49 -20.47 11.72
C THR A 16 -0.13 -20.11 10.28
N LYS A 17 -0.11 -21.10 9.39
CA LYS A 17 0.14 -20.89 7.96
C LYS A 17 -0.90 -19.96 7.31
N MET A 18 -2.17 -20.11 7.66
CA MET A 18 -3.24 -19.27 7.12
C MET A 18 -3.16 -17.85 7.66
N ARG A 19 -2.83 -17.68 8.94
CA ARG A 19 -2.59 -16.36 9.55
C ARG A 19 -1.39 -15.65 8.90
N LEU A 20 -0.32 -16.41 8.64
CA LEU A 20 0.86 -15.88 7.97
C LEU A 20 0.55 -15.45 6.52
N ASN A 21 -0.16 -16.28 5.76
CA ASN A 21 -0.58 -15.93 4.39
C ASN A 21 -1.46 -14.67 4.35
N TRP A 22 -2.35 -14.51 5.33
CA TRP A 22 -3.13 -13.28 5.49
C TRP A 22 -2.22 -12.07 5.74
N ALA A 23 -1.28 -12.21 6.65
CA ALA A 23 -0.38 -11.14 7.06
C ALA A 23 0.63 -10.71 5.98
N MET A 24 0.93 -11.57 4.99
CA MET A 24 1.82 -11.24 3.87
C MET A 24 1.31 -10.06 3.03
N ALA A 25 -0.01 -9.90 2.88
CA ALA A 25 -0.57 -8.74 2.19
C ALA A 25 -0.27 -7.42 2.94
N SER A 26 -0.37 -7.45 4.28
CA SER A 26 -0.01 -6.28 5.11
C SER A 26 1.50 -6.00 5.08
N PHE A 27 2.33 -7.04 5.02
CA PHE A 27 3.78 -6.90 4.87
C PHE A 27 4.14 -6.20 3.56
N GLY A 28 3.62 -6.69 2.42
CA GLY A 28 3.88 -6.11 1.11
C GLY A 28 3.44 -4.66 1.02
N GLY A 29 2.24 -4.35 1.46
CA GLY A 29 1.73 -2.99 1.48
C GLY A 29 2.53 -2.04 2.36
N ALA A 30 2.95 -2.48 3.55
CA ALA A 30 3.78 -1.68 4.44
C ALA A 30 5.19 -1.47 3.90
N LEU A 31 5.76 -2.47 3.22
CA LEU A 31 7.05 -2.38 2.56
C LEU A 31 7.03 -1.31 1.46
N ILE A 32 6.07 -1.40 0.54
CA ILE A 32 5.90 -0.43 -0.56
C ILE A 32 5.64 0.97 0.00
N SER A 33 4.78 1.10 0.99
CA SER A 33 4.46 2.39 1.63
C SER A 33 5.67 2.98 2.35
N GLY A 34 6.48 2.17 3.03
CA GLY A 34 7.71 2.60 3.68
C GLY A 34 8.75 3.11 2.68
N ILE A 35 8.96 2.39 1.57
CA ILE A 35 9.86 2.82 0.49
C ILE A 35 9.34 4.11 -0.14
N TYR A 36 8.05 4.21 -0.44
CA TYR A 36 7.44 5.41 -0.96
C TYR A 36 7.71 6.62 -0.06
N ALA A 37 7.44 6.49 1.24
CA ALA A 37 7.61 7.58 2.19
C ALA A 37 9.08 8.02 2.36
N ALA A 38 10.01 7.07 2.36
CA ALA A 38 11.43 7.35 2.58
C ALA A 38 12.15 7.82 1.31
N LEU A 39 11.88 7.18 0.17
CA LEU A 39 12.65 7.41 -1.06
C LEU A 39 12.08 8.54 -1.91
N LEU A 40 10.78 8.84 -1.84
CA LEU A 40 10.16 9.84 -2.69
C LEU A 40 10.86 11.23 -2.56
N PRO A 41 11.06 11.79 -1.35
CA PRO A 41 11.77 13.05 -1.20
C PRO A 41 13.20 12.98 -1.72
N ILE A 42 13.93 11.90 -1.38
CA ILE A 42 15.31 11.69 -1.81
C ILE A 42 15.40 11.63 -3.34
N PHE A 43 14.50 10.90 -3.99
CA PHE A 43 14.50 10.75 -5.44
C PHE A 43 14.25 12.08 -6.16
N TYR A 44 13.24 12.82 -5.76
CA TYR A 44 12.88 14.07 -6.44
C TYR A 44 13.81 15.23 -6.07
N ILE A 45 14.35 15.26 -4.86
CA ILE A 45 15.28 16.32 -4.41
C ILE A 45 16.72 16.00 -4.83
N ASP A 46 17.26 14.85 -4.37
CA ASP A 46 18.69 14.56 -4.50
C ASP A 46 19.05 14.05 -5.92
N TYR A 47 18.19 13.18 -6.53
CA TYR A 47 18.48 12.60 -7.85
C TYR A 47 18.02 13.48 -9.01
N LEU A 48 16.87 14.13 -8.90
CA LEU A 48 16.34 14.99 -9.98
C LEU A 48 16.68 16.46 -9.81
N GLY A 49 17.30 16.85 -8.69
CA GLY A 49 17.78 18.20 -8.47
C GLY A 49 16.69 19.26 -8.32
N LEU A 50 15.47 18.89 -7.90
CA LEU A 50 14.38 19.84 -7.65
C LEU A 50 14.61 20.71 -6.38
N VAL A 51 15.86 20.82 -5.92
CA VAL A 51 16.23 21.53 -4.67
C VAL A 51 15.93 23.03 -4.74
N GLU A 52 16.00 23.63 -5.92
CA GLU A 52 15.84 25.08 -6.08
C GLU A 52 14.39 25.56 -5.87
N ASN A 53 13.41 24.64 -5.98
CA ASN A 53 12.00 24.95 -5.79
C ASN A 53 11.33 24.07 -4.72
N ALA A 54 11.77 24.22 -3.46
CA ALA A 54 11.11 23.56 -2.32
C ALA A 54 9.59 23.82 -2.30
N ALA A 55 9.13 24.96 -2.82
CA ALA A 55 7.71 25.26 -2.98
C ALA A 55 6.96 24.20 -3.83
N VAL A 56 7.60 23.63 -4.84
CA VAL A 56 6.99 22.59 -5.70
C VAL A 56 6.63 21.36 -4.88
N ILE A 57 7.52 20.93 -3.99
CA ILE A 57 7.30 19.75 -3.13
C ILE A 57 6.16 20.01 -2.15
N TYR A 58 6.06 21.21 -1.58
CA TYR A 58 4.96 21.59 -0.71
C TYR A 58 3.60 21.56 -1.46
N TRP A 59 3.55 22.05 -2.69
CA TRP A 59 2.35 21.98 -3.50
C TRP A 59 1.94 20.55 -3.83
N VAL A 60 2.90 19.64 -4.12
CA VAL A 60 2.60 18.22 -4.30
C VAL A 60 1.99 17.62 -3.04
N GLN A 61 2.56 17.92 -1.87
CA GLN A 61 2.02 17.43 -0.60
C GLN A 61 0.60 17.95 -0.31
N ILE A 62 0.33 19.23 -0.62
CA ILE A 62 -1.01 19.80 -0.46
C ILE A 62 -2.00 19.10 -1.39
N ILE A 63 -1.66 18.91 -2.67
CA ILE A 63 -2.50 18.21 -3.64
C ILE A 63 -2.71 16.77 -3.19
N TYR A 64 -1.66 16.08 -2.75
CA TYR A 64 -1.73 14.72 -2.22
C TYR A 64 -2.71 14.62 -1.04
N VAL A 65 -2.63 15.52 -0.06
CA VAL A 65 -3.54 15.53 1.09
C VAL A 65 -5.00 15.73 0.64
N LEU A 66 -5.24 16.62 -0.31
CA LEU A 66 -6.58 16.86 -0.85
C LEU A 66 -7.13 15.63 -1.60
N VAL A 67 -6.29 15.00 -2.42
CA VAL A 67 -6.68 13.77 -3.14
C VAL A 67 -6.93 12.62 -2.16
N ASN A 68 -6.10 12.47 -1.15
CA ASN A 68 -6.27 11.45 -0.11
C ASN A 68 -7.59 11.65 0.67
N ALA A 69 -7.89 12.88 1.08
CA ALA A 69 -9.16 13.20 1.74
C ALA A 69 -10.38 12.91 0.82
N PHE A 70 -10.24 13.08 -0.49
CA PHE A 70 -11.27 12.72 -1.46
C PHE A 70 -11.37 11.19 -1.62
N ASN A 71 -10.24 10.50 -1.73
CA ASN A 71 -10.18 9.04 -1.84
C ASN A 71 -10.80 8.36 -0.62
N ASP A 72 -10.56 8.86 0.59
CA ASP A 72 -11.14 8.33 1.82
C ASP A 72 -12.67 8.45 1.82
N ARG A 73 -13.22 9.56 1.32
CA ARG A 73 -14.66 9.73 1.19
C ARG A 73 -15.28 8.81 0.14
N VAL A 74 -14.66 8.73 -1.04
CA VAL A 74 -15.12 7.85 -2.13
C VAL A 74 -14.95 6.39 -1.71
N GLY A 75 -13.81 6.03 -1.13
CA GLY A 75 -13.52 4.69 -0.65
C GLY A 75 -14.44 4.26 0.50
N GLY A 76 -14.75 5.16 1.43
CA GLY A 76 -15.74 4.92 2.49
C GLY A 76 -17.13 4.64 1.91
N GLY A 77 -17.55 5.40 0.89
CA GLY A 77 -18.81 5.15 0.16
C GLY A 77 -18.80 3.83 -0.61
N VAL A 78 -17.72 3.52 -1.31
CA VAL A 78 -17.55 2.24 -2.03
C VAL A 78 -17.52 1.06 -1.05
N SER A 79 -16.91 1.20 0.11
CA SER A 79 -16.88 0.15 1.13
C SER A 79 -18.24 -0.07 1.79
N ALA A 80 -18.99 1.01 2.08
CA ALA A 80 -20.31 0.95 2.71
C ALA A 80 -21.40 0.44 1.75
N GLU A 81 -21.34 0.86 0.48
CA GLU A 81 -22.29 0.43 -0.56
C GLU A 81 -21.77 -0.71 -1.43
N SER A 82 -20.64 -1.36 -1.07
CA SER A 82 -19.99 -2.26 -2.01
C SER A 82 -20.93 -3.40 -2.43
N LYS A 83 -21.58 -3.17 -3.57
CA LYS A 83 -22.28 -4.14 -4.39
C LYS A 83 -21.36 -5.28 -4.88
N ILE A 84 -20.13 -5.32 -4.41
CA ILE A 84 -19.20 -6.42 -4.64
C ILE A 84 -19.73 -7.58 -3.80
N LYS A 85 -20.50 -8.45 -4.45
CA LYS A 85 -21.09 -9.65 -3.83
C LYS A 85 -20.01 -10.44 -3.10
N LYS A 86 -20.37 -11.03 -1.92
CA LYS A 86 -19.51 -11.99 -1.22
C LYS A 86 -18.84 -12.94 -2.21
N GLY A 87 -17.52 -13.11 -2.11
CA GLY A 87 -16.72 -13.98 -3.00
C GLY A 87 -16.11 -13.29 -4.23
N ARG A 88 -16.48 -12.05 -4.59
CA ARG A 88 -15.86 -11.30 -5.71
C ARG A 88 -14.72 -10.40 -5.29
N ARG A 89 -14.47 -10.21 -4.01
CA ARG A 89 -13.42 -9.33 -3.48
C ARG A 89 -12.02 -9.87 -3.78
N ILE A 90 -11.81 -11.18 -3.64
CA ILE A 90 -10.53 -11.83 -3.94
C ILE A 90 -10.13 -11.67 -5.42
N PRO A 91 -10.99 -11.99 -6.41
CA PRO A 91 -10.68 -11.70 -7.81
C PRO A 91 -10.38 -10.22 -8.06
N PHE A 92 -11.12 -9.30 -7.44
CA PHE A 92 -10.91 -7.87 -7.58
C PHE A 92 -9.50 -7.47 -7.10
N MET A 93 -9.07 -7.90 -5.91
CA MET A 93 -7.71 -7.66 -5.40
C MET A 93 -6.65 -8.23 -6.35
N ARG A 94 -6.87 -9.42 -6.90
CA ARG A 94 -5.94 -10.07 -7.82
C ARG A 94 -5.71 -9.26 -9.11
N TYR A 95 -6.75 -8.56 -9.61
CA TYR A 95 -6.62 -7.71 -10.78
C TYR A 95 -6.08 -6.32 -10.44
N THR A 96 -6.36 -5.82 -9.24
CA THR A 96 -5.91 -4.48 -8.83
C THR A 96 -4.45 -4.47 -8.33
N ALA A 97 -3.94 -5.59 -7.78
CA ALA A 97 -2.56 -5.68 -7.31
C ALA A 97 -1.51 -5.38 -8.40
N PRO A 98 -1.59 -5.93 -9.63
CA PRO A 98 -0.66 -5.55 -10.70
C PRO A 98 -0.74 -4.05 -11.06
N PHE A 99 -1.92 -3.44 -10.92
CA PHE A 99 -2.08 -2.01 -11.15
C PHE A 99 -1.39 -1.18 -10.05
N LEU A 100 -1.47 -1.61 -8.78
CA LEU A 100 -0.72 -0.98 -7.69
C LEU A 100 0.79 -1.07 -7.94
N ALA A 101 1.30 -2.26 -8.31
CA ALA A 101 2.70 -2.45 -8.64
C ALA A 101 3.14 -1.54 -9.80
N LEU A 102 2.34 -1.45 -10.85
CA LEU A 102 2.60 -0.57 -11.99
C LEU A 102 2.67 0.90 -11.58
N THR A 103 1.69 1.39 -10.82
CA THR A 103 1.66 2.79 -10.37
C THR A 103 2.82 3.11 -9.44
N PHE A 104 3.20 2.19 -8.54
CA PHE A 104 4.39 2.33 -7.71
C PHE A 104 5.67 2.44 -8.55
N ILE A 105 5.84 1.59 -9.56
CA ILE A 105 7.01 1.62 -10.45
C ILE A 105 7.05 2.93 -11.25
N LEU A 106 5.91 3.41 -11.75
CA LEU A 106 5.81 4.64 -12.55
C LEU A 106 6.30 5.89 -11.81
N ILE A 107 6.20 5.94 -10.48
CA ILE A 107 6.72 7.06 -9.68
C ILE A 107 8.23 7.28 -9.95
N TRP A 108 8.97 6.19 -10.11
CA TRP A 108 10.43 6.21 -10.26
C TRP A 108 10.89 6.42 -11.72
N PHE A 109 9.99 6.31 -12.69
CA PHE A 109 10.25 6.60 -14.11
C PHE A 109 10.01 8.06 -14.49
N SER A 110 10.30 8.98 -13.57
CA SER A 110 10.15 10.41 -13.83
C SER A 110 11.04 10.88 -14.99
N PRO A 111 10.56 11.83 -15.82
CA PRO A 111 11.40 12.58 -16.75
C PRO A 111 12.58 13.25 -16.03
N ASP A 112 13.67 13.50 -16.76
CA ASP A 112 14.81 14.24 -16.22
C ASP A 112 14.46 15.71 -16.03
N SER A 113 15.13 16.38 -15.07
CA SER A 113 14.96 17.81 -14.80
C SER A 113 15.25 18.70 -16.02
N SER A 114 16.09 18.20 -16.97
CA SER A 114 16.33 18.86 -18.26
C SER A 114 15.09 19.03 -19.12
N SER A 115 14.04 18.23 -18.89
CA SER A 115 12.74 18.32 -19.58
C SER A 115 11.87 19.49 -19.11
N GLY A 116 12.26 20.15 -18.01
CA GLY A 116 11.55 21.25 -17.38
C GLY A 116 10.88 20.86 -16.06
N GLU A 117 11.04 21.70 -15.05
CA GLU A 117 10.54 21.46 -13.68
C GLU A 117 9.04 21.17 -13.62
N TRP A 118 8.23 21.85 -14.46
CA TRP A 118 6.80 21.65 -14.51
C TRP A 118 6.40 20.25 -15.01
N ILE A 119 7.17 19.66 -15.92
CA ILE A 119 6.91 18.33 -16.45
C ILE A 119 7.18 17.29 -15.34
N VAL A 120 8.27 17.45 -14.62
CA VAL A 120 8.62 16.58 -13.48
C VAL A 120 7.57 16.72 -12.37
N PHE A 121 7.13 17.95 -12.09
CA PHE A 121 6.07 18.23 -11.12
C PHE A 121 4.76 17.53 -11.49
N LEU A 122 4.27 17.70 -12.72
CA LEU A 122 3.05 17.07 -13.18
C LEU A 122 3.14 15.54 -13.15
N TRP A 123 4.30 15.01 -13.54
CA TRP A 123 4.56 13.57 -13.45
C TRP A 123 4.45 13.07 -12.00
N MET A 124 5.12 13.74 -11.08
CA MET A 124 5.10 13.41 -9.65
C MET A 124 3.66 13.44 -9.11
N VAL A 125 2.89 14.49 -9.38
CA VAL A 125 1.49 14.61 -8.93
C VAL A 125 0.64 13.49 -9.48
N ILE A 126 0.68 13.25 -10.79
CA ILE A 126 -0.18 12.24 -11.45
C ILE A 126 0.14 10.84 -10.94
N THR A 127 1.42 10.46 -10.90
CA THR A 127 1.83 9.12 -10.49
C THR A 127 1.59 8.87 -9.01
N THR A 128 1.83 9.87 -8.17
CA THR A 128 1.54 9.79 -6.72
C THR A 128 0.05 9.64 -6.46
N CYS A 129 -0.80 10.42 -7.12
CA CYS A 129 -2.25 10.32 -6.97
C CYS A 129 -2.79 8.96 -7.45
N LEU A 130 -2.26 8.44 -8.57
CA LEU A 130 -2.63 7.11 -9.09
C LEU A 130 -2.23 6.00 -8.12
N TYR A 131 -1.01 6.08 -7.60
CA TYR A 131 -0.51 5.12 -6.60
C TYR A 131 -1.37 5.14 -5.34
N ASP A 132 -1.63 6.31 -4.77
CA ASP A 132 -2.43 6.47 -3.55
C ASP A 132 -3.86 5.93 -3.73
N THR A 133 -4.48 6.25 -4.87
CA THR A 133 -5.81 5.73 -5.20
C THR A 133 -5.82 4.20 -5.30
N ALA A 134 -4.84 3.61 -5.98
CA ALA A 134 -4.73 2.16 -6.10
C ALA A 134 -4.48 1.50 -4.74
N TYR A 135 -3.59 2.08 -3.93
CA TYR A 135 -3.27 1.63 -2.58
C TYR A 135 -4.51 1.66 -1.69
N THR A 136 -5.20 2.79 -1.64
CA THR A 136 -6.42 2.97 -0.83
C THR A 136 -7.50 1.96 -1.22
N ILE A 137 -7.76 1.75 -2.51
CA ILE A 137 -8.75 0.79 -2.99
C ILE A 137 -8.41 -0.64 -2.55
N ILE A 138 -7.16 -1.08 -2.70
CA ILE A 138 -6.73 -2.43 -2.34
C ILE A 138 -6.89 -2.64 -0.83
N PHE A 139 -6.40 -1.70 -0.01
CA PHE A 139 -6.42 -1.85 1.44
C PHE A 139 -7.83 -1.71 2.04
N LEU A 140 -8.72 -0.94 1.41
CA LEU A 140 -10.14 -0.93 1.75
C LEU A 140 -10.80 -2.29 1.50
N VAL A 141 -10.53 -2.90 0.34
CA VAL A 141 -11.08 -4.24 0.03
C VAL A 141 -10.47 -5.29 0.94
N TYR A 142 -9.18 -5.21 1.24
CA TYR A 142 -8.48 -6.11 2.17
C TYR A 142 -9.08 -6.02 3.58
N SER A 143 -9.29 -4.83 4.12
CA SER A 143 -9.89 -4.64 5.45
C SER A 143 -11.34 -5.15 5.50
N ALA A 144 -12.10 -4.96 4.42
CA ALA A 144 -13.46 -5.43 4.29
C ALA A 144 -13.59 -6.96 4.13
N LEU A 145 -12.52 -7.66 3.75
CA LEU A 145 -12.47 -9.12 3.71
C LEU A 145 -12.42 -9.76 5.10
N LEU A 146 -11.85 -9.07 6.09
CA LEU A 146 -11.61 -9.62 7.42
C LEU A 146 -12.89 -10.17 8.09
N PRO A 147 -14.03 -9.44 8.12
CA PRO A 147 -15.28 -9.98 8.65
C PRO A 147 -15.92 -11.07 7.78
N GLU A 148 -15.54 -11.20 6.50
CA GLU A 148 -16.03 -12.27 5.63
C GLU A 148 -15.26 -13.57 5.84
N VAL A 149 -13.98 -13.48 6.22
CA VAL A 149 -13.11 -14.64 6.46
C VAL A 149 -13.47 -15.35 7.77
N THR A 150 -13.86 -14.58 8.79
CA THR A 150 -14.26 -15.16 10.08
C THR A 150 -15.27 -14.29 10.83
N GLU A 151 -16.28 -14.93 11.41
CA GLU A 151 -17.25 -14.31 12.33
C GLU A 151 -16.74 -14.34 13.78
N ASN A 152 -15.74 -15.16 14.08
CA ASN A 152 -15.16 -15.28 15.42
C ASN A 152 -14.21 -14.11 15.70
N GLU A 153 -14.54 -13.29 16.73
CA GLU A 153 -13.74 -12.12 17.12
C GLU A 153 -12.31 -12.47 17.56
N GLN A 154 -12.11 -13.61 18.22
CA GLN A 154 -10.78 -14.05 18.66
C GLN A 154 -9.90 -14.41 17.48
N GLU A 155 -10.45 -15.09 16.46
CA GLU A 155 -9.74 -15.42 15.23
C GLU A 155 -9.44 -14.16 14.41
N ARG A 156 -10.38 -13.22 14.36
CA ARG A 156 -10.19 -11.91 13.71
C ARG A 156 -9.05 -11.12 14.35
N THR A 157 -9.03 -11.06 15.68
CA THR A 157 -7.94 -10.43 16.43
C THR A 157 -6.61 -11.14 16.17
N GLY A 158 -6.61 -12.48 16.14
CA GLY A 158 -5.42 -13.24 15.81
C GLY A 158 -4.86 -12.89 14.42
N LEU A 159 -5.71 -12.81 13.39
CA LEU A 159 -5.30 -12.40 12.04
C LEU A 159 -4.70 -10.99 12.02
N GLN A 160 -5.33 -10.05 12.73
CA GLN A 160 -4.84 -8.67 12.81
C GLN A 160 -3.50 -8.54 13.55
N VAL A 161 -3.28 -9.30 14.62
CA VAL A 161 -2.00 -9.30 15.34
C VAL A 161 -0.85 -9.76 14.42
N TYR A 162 -1.05 -10.85 13.66
CA TYR A 162 -0.05 -11.29 12.69
C TYR A 162 0.16 -10.26 11.57
N ALA A 163 -0.92 -9.67 11.06
CA ALA A 163 -0.86 -8.62 10.03
C ALA A 163 -0.09 -7.39 10.53
N SER A 164 -0.37 -6.92 11.75
CA SER A 164 0.32 -5.77 12.34
C SER A 164 1.81 -6.04 12.58
N PHE A 165 2.15 -7.24 13.06
CA PHE A 165 3.54 -7.60 13.27
C PHE A 165 4.35 -7.64 11.96
N LEU A 166 3.81 -8.29 10.92
CA LEU A 166 4.45 -8.32 9.61
C LEU A 166 4.48 -6.93 8.95
N SER A 167 3.44 -6.13 9.14
CA SER A 167 3.41 -4.73 8.67
C SER A 167 4.55 -3.90 9.29
N LEU A 168 4.82 -4.05 10.58
CA LEU A 168 5.95 -3.37 11.22
C LEU A 168 7.28 -3.79 10.60
N ILE A 169 7.49 -5.07 10.35
CA ILE A 169 8.71 -5.56 9.69
C ILE A 169 8.81 -4.99 8.27
N GLY A 170 7.71 -5.02 7.50
CA GLY A 170 7.65 -4.47 6.14
C GLY A 170 7.99 -2.98 6.13
N MET A 171 7.43 -2.21 7.05
CA MET A 171 7.69 -0.78 7.18
C MET A 171 9.16 -0.49 7.51
N VAL A 172 9.74 -1.18 8.48
CA VAL A 172 11.16 -1.02 8.85
C VAL A 172 12.07 -1.33 7.65
N LEU A 173 11.82 -2.44 6.95
CA LEU A 173 12.56 -2.78 5.73
C LEU A 173 12.36 -1.72 4.64
N GLY A 174 11.14 -1.19 4.51
CA GLY A 174 10.80 -0.12 3.57
C GLY A 174 11.59 1.17 3.80
N PHE A 175 11.92 1.49 5.06
CA PHE A 175 12.79 2.63 5.38
C PHE A 175 14.28 2.34 5.19
N ILE A 176 14.73 1.11 5.42
CA ILE A 176 16.16 0.74 5.31
C ILE A 176 16.59 0.55 3.85
N ILE A 177 15.74 -0.08 3.02
CA ILE A 177 16.06 -0.38 1.62
C ILE A 177 16.48 0.86 0.83
N PRO A 178 15.79 2.01 0.87
CA PRO A 178 16.18 3.20 0.13
C PRO A 178 17.57 3.71 0.48
N ASP A 179 17.97 3.63 1.75
CA ASP A 179 19.28 4.10 2.19
C ASP A 179 20.42 3.26 1.59
N MET A 180 20.20 1.96 1.38
CA MET A 180 21.17 1.09 0.71
C MET A 180 21.41 1.48 -0.77
N PHE A 181 20.43 2.11 -1.42
CA PHE A 181 20.49 2.51 -2.83
C PHE A 181 20.77 3.99 -3.02
N ARG A 182 20.88 4.78 -1.96
CA ARG A 182 21.07 6.23 -2.01
C ARG A 182 22.29 6.68 -2.84
N ASN A 183 23.38 5.92 -2.81
CA ASN A 183 24.62 6.22 -3.53
C ASN A 183 24.79 5.42 -4.83
N GLN A 184 23.75 4.70 -5.27
CA GLN A 184 23.81 3.89 -6.46
C GLN A 184 23.37 4.69 -7.71
N SER A 185 23.69 4.17 -8.89
CA SER A 185 23.24 4.77 -10.14
C SER A 185 21.70 4.72 -10.23
N ARG A 186 21.10 5.70 -10.92
CA ARG A 186 19.65 5.75 -11.19
C ARG A 186 19.11 4.42 -11.77
N PHE A 187 19.90 3.78 -12.64
CA PHE A 187 19.53 2.49 -13.23
C PHE A 187 19.36 1.39 -12.18
N LEU A 188 20.30 1.25 -11.25
CA LEU A 188 20.21 0.24 -10.18
C LEU A 188 19.04 0.52 -9.24
N LEU A 189 18.79 1.79 -8.93
CA LEU A 189 17.62 2.20 -8.15
C LEU A 189 16.32 1.79 -8.87
N LEU A 190 16.18 2.10 -10.15
CA LEU A 190 14.99 1.71 -10.93
C LEU A 190 14.79 0.19 -10.95
N MET A 191 15.85 -0.59 -11.19
CA MET A 191 15.76 -2.05 -11.19
C MET A 191 15.34 -2.61 -9.83
N SER A 192 15.85 -2.05 -8.73
CA SER A 192 15.46 -2.44 -7.38
C SER A 192 13.99 -2.11 -7.10
N MET A 193 13.49 -0.94 -7.54
CA MET A 193 12.09 -0.56 -7.36
C MET A 193 11.13 -1.43 -8.18
N ILE A 194 11.54 -1.85 -9.39
CA ILE A 194 10.78 -2.83 -10.18
C ILE A 194 10.69 -4.16 -9.41
N GLY A 195 11.83 -4.65 -8.89
CA GLY A 195 11.86 -5.87 -8.09
C GLY A 195 10.94 -5.80 -6.87
N VAL A 196 10.99 -4.70 -6.12
CA VAL A 196 10.12 -4.49 -4.96
C VAL A 196 8.64 -4.39 -5.37
N GLY A 197 8.32 -3.66 -6.43
CA GLY A 197 6.94 -3.53 -6.89
C GLY A 197 6.32 -4.84 -7.36
N ILE A 198 7.13 -5.82 -7.80
CA ILE A 198 6.66 -7.16 -8.19
C ILE A 198 6.45 -8.06 -6.96
N VAL A 199 7.29 -7.92 -5.94
CA VAL A 199 7.29 -8.79 -4.74
C VAL A 199 6.34 -8.27 -3.66
N GLY A 200 6.17 -6.96 -3.51
CA GLY A 200 5.29 -6.31 -2.53
C GLY A 200 3.86 -6.21 -3.01
#